data_f71d38a3b7c5dab0a0f4cc14de2a75ca
#
_entry.id   f71d38a3b7c5dab0a0f4cc14de2a75ca
#
_cell.length_a   1.000
_cell.length_b   1.000
_cell.length_c   1.000
_cell.angle_alpha   90.00
_cell.angle_beta   90.00
_cell.angle_gamma   90.00
#
_symmetry.space_group_name_H-M   'P 1'
#
loop_
_entity.id
_entity.type
_entity.pdbx_description
1 polymer ?
#
loop_
_entity_poly.entity_id
_entity_poly.type
_entity_poly.pdbx_seq_one_letter_code
_entity_poly.pdbx_strand_id
1 'polypeptide(L)'
;MCGRFTQIDSEDKVMSAFDVLQSEMILEPRYNICPSQRIPVIIQQNGFRTLEMREWGLIPFWAKEPNPMINARSETAAEKPSFRHAFMKRRCLIPASGFYEWAKEGRQKQPYFIRLKNESPMAFAGLWEEWLTPEGENR
;
A
#
# COMPACT_ATOMS: atom_id res chain seq x y z
N MET A 1 2.48 9.83 -9.45
CA MET A 1 1.75 8.72 -8.79
C MET A 1 2.71 7.55 -8.64
N CYS A 2 2.81 6.99 -7.44
CA CYS A 2 3.76 5.92 -7.14
C CYS A 2 3.41 4.62 -7.89
N GLY A 3 4.37 4.07 -8.61
CA GLY A 3 4.28 2.76 -9.27
C GLY A 3 5.37 1.79 -8.83
N ARG A 4 6.29 2.24 -7.98
CA ARG A 4 7.42 1.46 -7.43
C ARG A 4 7.87 2.00 -6.09
N PHE A 5 8.09 1.13 -5.10
CA PHE A 5 8.64 1.52 -3.81
C PHE A 5 9.54 0.46 -3.21
N THR A 6 10.20 0.81 -2.11
CA THR A 6 11.06 -0.08 -1.34
C THR A 6 10.51 -0.25 0.07
N GLN A 7 10.66 -1.45 0.61
CA GLN A 7 10.47 -1.74 2.03
C GLN A 7 11.69 -2.54 2.50
N ILE A 8 12.65 -1.85 3.12
CA ILE A 8 13.94 -2.42 3.56
C ILE A 8 14.16 -2.26 5.06
N ASP A 9 13.26 -1.57 5.76
CA ASP A 9 13.31 -1.45 7.20
C ASP A 9 12.95 -2.78 7.86
N SER A 10 13.58 -3.08 9.00
CA SER A 10 13.24 -4.26 9.78
C SER A 10 11.82 -4.16 10.31
N GLU A 11 11.22 -5.31 10.60
CA GLU A 11 9.88 -5.40 11.19
C GLU A 11 9.79 -4.60 12.49
N ASP A 12 10.74 -4.77 13.41
CA ASP A 12 10.78 -4.03 14.69
C ASP A 12 10.77 -2.51 14.48
N LYS A 13 11.52 -2.03 13.48
CA LYS A 13 11.59 -0.61 13.15
C LYS A 13 10.25 -0.09 12.61
N VAL A 14 9.58 -0.88 11.77
CA VAL A 14 8.24 -0.56 11.26
C VAL A 14 7.20 -0.61 12.37
N MET A 15 7.20 -1.67 13.17
CA MET A 15 6.26 -1.82 14.28
C MET A 15 6.39 -0.67 15.29
N SER A 16 7.61 -0.32 15.66
CA SER A 16 7.87 0.80 16.57
C SER A 16 7.46 2.15 15.98
N ALA A 17 7.76 2.39 14.69
CA ALA A 17 7.45 3.67 14.04
C ALA A 17 5.94 3.94 13.90
N PHE A 18 5.14 2.89 13.82
CA PHE A 18 3.70 2.99 13.56
C PHE A 18 2.81 2.42 14.67
N ASP A 19 3.36 2.18 15.86
CA ASP A 19 2.65 1.61 17.02
C ASP A 19 1.86 0.33 16.66
N VAL A 20 2.50 -0.59 15.95
CA VAL A 20 1.93 -1.89 15.59
C VAL A 20 2.14 -2.85 16.75
N LEU A 21 1.07 -3.49 17.20
CA LEU A 21 1.12 -4.41 18.34
C LEU A 21 1.25 -5.88 17.93
N GLN A 22 0.83 -6.22 16.71
CA GLN A 22 0.85 -7.59 16.22
C GLN A 22 1.34 -7.64 14.78
N SER A 23 2.16 -8.64 14.50
CA SER A 23 2.60 -9.00 13.15
C SER A 23 2.49 -10.51 12.99
N GLU A 24 1.97 -10.94 11.85
CA GLU A 24 1.88 -12.36 11.48
C GLU A 24 2.96 -12.76 10.48
N MET A 25 3.96 -11.93 10.29
CA MET A 25 4.97 -12.11 9.24
C MET A 25 6.36 -11.66 9.67
N ILE A 26 7.35 -12.06 8.90
CA ILE A 26 8.69 -11.49 8.93
C ILE A 26 8.84 -10.59 7.70
N LEU A 27 9.21 -9.33 7.91
CA LEU A 27 9.50 -8.41 6.82
C LEU A 27 10.91 -8.66 6.26
N GLU A 28 10.96 -9.15 5.06
CA GLU A 28 12.20 -9.25 4.30
C GLU A 28 12.47 -7.96 3.51
N PRO A 29 13.73 -7.50 3.41
CA PRO A 29 14.06 -6.32 2.62
C PRO A 29 13.72 -6.49 1.14
N ARG A 30 12.93 -5.57 0.61
CA ARG A 30 12.51 -5.54 -0.80
C ARG A 30 12.80 -4.19 -1.42
N TYR A 31 13.65 -4.19 -2.45
CA TYR A 31 14.17 -2.98 -3.09
C TYR A 31 13.38 -2.53 -4.32
N ASN A 32 12.43 -3.33 -4.79
CA ASN A 32 11.69 -3.04 -6.03
C ASN A 32 10.31 -3.69 -6.01
N ILE A 33 9.41 -3.10 -5.24
CA ILE A 33 8.02 -3.56 -5.11
C ILE A 33 7.19 -2.94 -6.22
N CYS A 34 6.42 -3.79 -6.92
CA CYS A 34 5.58 -3.44 -8.05
C CYS A 34 4.10 -3.75 -7.78
N PRO A 35 3.17 -3.15 -8.54
CA PRO A 35 1.76 -3.55 -8.53
C PRO A 35 1.57 -5.06 -8.72
N SER A 36 0.46 -5.58 -8.22
CA SER A 36 0.08 -7.01 -8.19
C SER A 36 0.94 -7.89 -7.27
N GLN A 37 1.93 -7.34 -6.59
CA GLN A 37 2.68 -8.06 -5.58
C GLN A 37 2.00 -7.91 -4.20
N ARG A 38 2.21 -8.89 -3.32
CA ARG A 38 1.82 -8.76 -1.92
C ARG A 38 2.75 -7.78 -1.22
N ILE A 39 2.17 -6.85 -0.48
CA ILE A 39 2.85 -5.77 0.22
C ILE A 39 2.41 -5.74 1.69
N PRO A 40 3.29 -5.33 2.61
CA PRO A 40 2.90 -5.11 4.00
C PRO A 40 1.93 -3.92 4.08
N VAL A 41 0.89 -4.10 4.87
CA VAL A 41 -0.08 -3.05 5.21
C VAL A 41 -0.33 -3.05 6.71
N ILE A 42 -0.56 -1.87 7.28
CA ILE A 42 -0.92 -1.71 8.67
C ILE A 42 -2.40 -1.33 8.73
N ILE A 43 -3.19 -2.18 9.34
CA ILE A 43 -4.63 -2.02 9.50
C ILE A 43 -4.95 -1.82 10.98
N GLN A 44 -5.89 -0.96 11.27
CA GLN A 44 -6.42 -0.79 12.63
C GLN A 44 -7.74 -1.53 12.74
N GLN A 45 -7.78 -2.53 13.62
CA GLN A 45 -8.96 -3.31 13.95
C GLN A 45 -9.02 -3.51 15.46
N ASN A 46 -10.22 -3.52 16.04
CA ASN A 46 -10.44 -3.79 17.46
C ASN A 46 -9.60 -2.92 18.42
N GLY A 47 -9.26 -1.69 18.00
CA GLY A 47 -8.54 -0.73 18.82
C GLY A 47 -7.01 -0.81 18.75
N PHE A 48 -6.44 -1.76 18.00
CA PHE A 48 -4.99 -1.88 17.81
C PHE A 48 -4.60 -2.04 16.35
N ARG A 49 -3.31 -1.80 16.06
CA ARG A 49 -2.75 -1.92 14.71
C ARG A 49 -2.09 -3.27 14.52
N THR A 50 -2.38 -3.89 13.38
CA THR A 50 -1.78 -5.14 12.92
C THR A 50 -1.04 -4.92 11.61
N LEU A 51 0.06 -5.66 11.43
CA LEU A 51 0.80 -5.72 10.17
C LEU A 51 0.43 -7.03 9.46
N GLU A 52 -0.05 -6.92 8.23
CA GLU A 52 -0.45 -8.06 7.41
C GLU A 52 -0.07 -7.87 5.94
N MET A 53 -0.18 -8.91 5.11
CA MET A 53 0.11 -8.85 3.67
C MET A 53 -1.17 -8.73 2.85
N ARG A 54 -1.21 -7.73 1.96
CA ARG A 54 -2.28 -7.54 0.97
C ARG A 54 -1.70 -7.41 -0.44
N GLU A 55 -2.49 -7.73 -1.46
CA GLU A 55 -2.09 -7.52 -2.84
C GLU A 55 -2.22 -6.04 -3.24
N TRP A 56 -1.21 -5.50 -3.92
CA TRP A 56 -1.26 -4.12 -4.41
C TRP A 56 -2.10 -4.01 -5.67
N GLY A 57 -3.29 -3.51 -5.53
CA GLY A 57 -4.26 -3.31 -6.61
C GLY A 57 -5.68 -3.52 -6.07
N LEU A 58 -6.31 -2.43 -5.63
CA LEU A 58 -7.66 -2.48 -5.05
C LEU A 58 -8.69 -2.88 -6.11
N ILE A 59 -9.47 -3.90 -5.83
CA ILE A 59 -10.65 -4.29 -6.59
C ILE A 59 -11.87 -3.96 -5.71
N PRO A 60 -12.84 -3.15 -6.18
CA PRO A 60 -14.02 -2.87 -5.38
C PRO A 60 -14.81 -4.16 -5.09
N PHE A 61 -15.32 -4.31 -3.87
CA PHE A 61 -16.04 -5.51 -3.42
C PHE A 61 -17.22 -5.91 -4.32
N TRP A 62 -17.81 -4.96 -5.01
CA TRP A 62 -18.96 -5.14 -5.91
C TRP A 62 -18.56 -5.42 -7.38
N ALA A 63 -17.27 -5.39 -7.72
CA ALA A 63 -16.81 -5.60 -9.08
C ALA A 63 -17.04 -7.06 -9.52
N LYS A 64 -17.59 -7.23 -10.71
CA LYS A 64 -17.84 -8.56 -11.29
C LYS A 64 -16.57 -9.17 -11.90
N GLU A 65 -15.67 -8.32 -12.35
CA GLU A 65 -14.41 -8.70 -12.98
C GLU A 65 -13.24 -7.99 -12.29
N PRO A 66 -12.07 -8.64 -12.18
CA PRO A 66 -10.90 -8.03 -11.58
C PRO A 66 -10.34 -6.93 -12.47
N ASN A 67 -10.45 -5.69 -12.00
CA ASN A 67 -9.79 -4.54 -12.60
C ASN A 67 -9.03 -3.79 -11.48
N PRO A 68 -7.82 -4.25 -11.12
CA PRO A 68 -7.10 -3.72 -9.99
C PRO A 68 -6.62 -2.28 -10.23
N MET A 69 -6.94 -1.41 -9.29
CA MET A 69 -6.53 -0.01 -9.28
C MET A 69 -5.37 0.17 -8.31
N ILE A 70 -4.22 0.57 -8.84
CA ILE A 70 -2.97 0.68 -8.07
C ILE A 70 -2.83 1.98 -7.29
N ASN A 71 -3.59 3.02 -7.66
CA ASN A 71 -3.56 4.33 -7.01
C ASN A 71 -4.95 4.97 -6.99
N ALA A 72 -5.22 5.72 -5.93
CA ALA A 72 -6.36 6.61 -5.80
C ALA A 72 -5.89 8.06 -5.65
N ARG A 73 -6.60 9.02 -6.26
CA ARG A 73 -6.33 10.44 -6.04
C ARG A 73 -7.02 10.89 -4.76
N SER A 74 -6.30 11.51 -3.85
CA SER A 74 -6.83 11.98 -2.56
C SER A 74 -8.04 12.90 -2.72
N GLU A 75 -8.02 13.75 -3.76
CA GLU A 75 -9.06 14.75 -4.04
C GLU A 75 -10.42 14.13 -4.39
N THR A 76 -10.41 12.90 -4.90
CA THR A 76 -11.63 12.23 -5.40
C THR A 76 -11.91 10.87 -4.78
N ALA A 77 -11.04 10.37 -3.91
CA ALA A 77 -11.18 9.04 -3.30
C ALA A 77 -12.46 8.91 -2.46
N ALA A 78 -12.88 9.98 -1.79
CA ALA A 78 -14.10 10.00 -0.98
C ALA A 78 -15.40 9.91 -1.83
N GLU A 79 -15.34 10.30 -3.11
CA GLU A 79 -16.51 10.45 -3.97
C GLU A 79 -16.64 9.30 -4.99
N LYS A 80 -15.49 8.84 -5.54
CA LYS A 80 -15.50 7.82 -6.58
C LYS A 80 -16.09 6.50 -6.08
N PRO A 81 -17.05 5.89 -6.82
CA PRO A 81 -17.67 4.63 -6.44
C PRO A 81 -16.68 3.52 -6.12
N SER A 82 -15.56 3.48 -6.85
CA SER A 82 -14.51 2.46 -6.65
C SER A 82 -13.76 2.58 -5.33
N PHE A 83 -13.73 3.75 -4.70
CA PHE A 83 -12.90 4.01 -3.52
C PHE A 83 -13.69 4.47 -2.29
N ARG A 84 -14.86 5.10 -2.48
CA ARG A 84 -15.62 5.74 -1.39
C ARG A 84 -15.91 4.81 -0.20
N HIS A 85 -16.22 3.54 -0.46
CA HIS A 85 -16.48 2.57 0.60
C HIS A 85 -15.20 2.29 1.40
N ALA A 86 -14.11 1.97 0.72
CA ALA A 86 -12.81 1.74 1.34
C ALA A 86 -12.28 3.00 2.05
N PHE A 87 -12.50 4.18 1.46
CA PHE A 87 -12.14 5.46 2.08
C PHE A 87 -12.84 5.68 3.44
N MET A 88 -14.09 5.30 3.56
CA MET A 88 -14.84 5.43 4.81
C MET A 88 -14.51 4.34 5.84
N LYS A 89 -14.28 3.11 5.41
CA LYS A 89 -14.29 1.92 6.27
C LYS A 89 -12.98 1.15 6.32
N ARG A 90 -12.12 1.25 5.29
CA ARG A 90 -10.99 0.36 5.06
C ARG A 90 -9.71 1.12 4.68
N ARG A 91 -9.33 2.04 5.54
CA ARG A 91 -8.07 2.78 5.43
C ARG A 91 -6.94 1.99 6.06
N CYS A 92 -5.75 2.10 5.47
CA CYS A 92 -4.54 1.48 5.98
C CYS A 92 -3.34 2.41 5.81
N LEU A 93 -2.22 2.04 6.42
CA LEU A 93 -0.91 2.57 6.11
C LEU A 93 -0.12 1.51 5.34
N ILE A 94 0.62 1.93 4.34
CA ILE A 94 1.53 1.07 3.59
C ILE A 94 2.95 1.50 3.96
N PRO A 95 3.66 0.77 4.83
CA PRO A 95 5.02 1.13 5.25
C PRO A 95 5.98 1.03 4.07
N ALA A 96 6.87 2.00 3.98
CA ALA A 96 7.87 2.09 2.94
C ALA A 96 9.14 2.77 3.47
N SER A 97 10.29 2.39 2.93
CA SER A 97 11.56 3.07 3.20
C SER A 97 11.83 4.20 2.21
N GLY A 98 11.16 4.15 1.05
CA GLY A 98 11.22 5.15 -0.01
C GLY A 98 10.51 4.68 -1.26
N PHE A 99 10.43 5.53 -2.27
CA PHE A 99 9.76 5.21 -3.53
C PHE A 99 10.49 5.82 -4.72
N TYR A 100 10.17 5.30 -5.91
CA TYR A 100 10.75 5.77 -7.16
C TYR A 100 9.75 6.62 -7.94
N GLU A 101 10.24 7.74 -8.46
CA GLU A 101 9.56 8.56 -9.46
C GLU A 101 10.52 8.88 -10.61
N TRP A 102 9.97 9.14 -11.79
CA TRP A 102 10.74 9.37 -13.02
C TRP A 102 10.49 10.78 -13.54
N ALA A 103 11.52 11.59 -13.51
CA ALA A 103 11.49 12.87 -14.20
C ALA A 103 11.73 12.68 -15.70
N LYS A 104 11.01 13.45 -16.51
CA LYS A 104 11.23 13.48 -17.95
C LYS A 104 12.30 14.52 -18.28
N GLU A 105 13.46 14.06 -18.70
CA GLU A 105 14.58 14.92 -19.14
C GLU A 105 14.78 14.74 -20.65
N GLY A 106 14.18 15.63 -21.43
CA GLY A 106 14.16 15.52 -22.89
C GLY A 106 13.46 14.25 -23.36
N ARG A 107 14.20 13.35 -24.01
CA ARG A 107 13.70 12.03 -24.50
C ARG A 107 13.92 10.90 -23.48
N GLN A 108 14.67 11.14 -22.41
CA GLN A 108 15.00 10.13 -21.39
C GLN A 108 14.12 10.30 -20.17
N LYS A 109 13.99 9.21 -19.40
CA LYS A 109 13.35 9.19 -18.09
C LYS A 109 14.42 8.92 -17.03
N GLN A 110 14.67 9.89 -16.18
CA GLN A 110 15.63 9.78 -15.07
C GLN A 110 14.88 9.29 -13.83
N PRO A 111 15.23 8.13 -13.26
CA PRO A 111 14.67 7.68 -11.99
C PRO A 111 15.27 8.45 -10.82
N TYR A 112 14.42 8.78 -9.87
CA TYR A 112 14.77 9.35 -8.57
C TYR A 112 14.25 8.47 -7.45
N PHE A 113 15.10 8.23 -6.47
CA PHE A 113 14.71 7.58 -5.22
C PHE A 113 14.39 8.64 -4.17
N ILE A 114 13.16 8.64 -3.70
CA ILE A 114 12.63 9.63 -2.77
C ILE A 114 12.42 8.96 -1.41
N ARG A 115 13.04 9.53 -0.36
CA ARG A 115 12.96 9.03 1.02
C ARG A 115 13.01 10.19 2.02
N LEU A 116 12.68 9.92 3.27
CA LEU A 116 12.85 10.89 4.34
C LEU A 116 14.33 11.14 4.61
N LYS A 117 14.71 12.40 4.93
CA LYS A 117 16.11 12.78 5.18
C LYS A 117 16.73 12.04 6.36
N ASN A 118 15.94 11.75 7.38
CA ASN A 118 16.36 11.04 8.60
C ASN A 118 16.33 9.51 8.44
N GLU A 119 16.05 9.00 7.24
CA GLU A 119 15.97 7.57 6.93
C GLU A 119 14.99 6.79 7.83
N SER A 120 14.02 7.47 8.42
CA SER A 120 12.93 6.83 9.15
C SER A 120 11.95 6.15 8.19
N PRO A 121 11.25 5.09 8.62
CA PRO A 121 10.15 4.54 7.86
C PRO A 121 9.11 5.62 7.58
N MET A 122 8.63 5.64 6.35
CA MET A 122 7.49 6.44 5.93
C MET A 122 6.29 5.53 5.64
N ALA A 123 5.11 6.10 5.49
CA ALA A 123 3.97 5.34 5.04
C ALA A 123 3.18 6.10 3.97
N PHE A 124 2.66 5.36 2.99
CA PHE A 124 1.60 5.87 2.14
C PHE A 124 0.25 5.70 2.84
N ALA A 125 -0.62 6.69 2.69
CA ALA A 125 -2.03 6.49 2.97
C ALA A 125 -2.62 5.52 1.95
N GLY A 126 -3.20 4.44 2.42
CA GLY A 126 -3.74 3.37 1.60
C GLY A 126 -5.21 3.10 1.85
N LEU A 127 -5.80 2.42 0.90
CA LEU A 127 -7.14 1.84 0.98
C LEU A 127 -7.02 0.35 0.72
N TRP A 128 -7.81 -0.44 1.42
CA TRP A 128 -7.89 -1.87 1.19
C TRP A 128 -9.33 -2.30 0.98
N GLU A 129 -9.53 -3.44 0.32
CA GLU A 129 -10.85 -4.02 0.09
C GLU A 129 -10.74 -5.55 0.11
N GLU A 130 -11.85 -6.19 0.30
CA GLU A 130 -12.00 -7.63 0.14
C GLU A 130 -12.90 -7.86 -1.08
N TRP A 131 -12.33 -8.51 -2.06
CA TRP A 131 -13.05 -8.88 -3.27
C TRP A 131 -13.18 -10.40 -3.34
N LEU A 132 -14.43 -10.86 -3.43
CA LEU A 132 -14.72 -12.28 -3.58
C LEU A 132 -14.66 -12.66 -5.06
N THR A 133 -13.76 -13.57 -5.40
CA THR A 133 -13.65 -14.07 -6.78
C THR A 133 -14.93 -14.85 -7.16
N PRO A 134 -15.22 -15.07 -8.46
CA PRO A 134 -16.31 -15.91 -8.88
C PRO A 134 -16.26 -17.34 -8.32
N GLU A 135 -15.05 -17.84 -8.03
CA GLU A 135 -14.77 -19.15 -7.43
C GLU A 135 -14.92 -19.16 -5.91
N GLY A 136 -15.17 -18.00 -5.28
CA GLY A 136 -15.39 -17.85 -3.84
C GLY A 136 -14.10 -17.62 -3.03
N GLU A 137 -12.98 -17.32 -3.68
CA GLU A 137 -11.75 -16.94 -2.99
C GLU A 137 -11.76 -15.45 -2.61
N ASN A 138 -11.26 -15.13 -1.43
CA ASN A 138 -11.13 -13.75 -0.97
C ASN A 138 -9.76 -13.18 -1.37
N ARG A 139 -9.76 -12.02 -2.04
CA ARG A 139 -8.56 -11.28 -2.46
C ARG A 139 -8.58 -9.86 -1.93
#